data_eaccbee6c127e57724a2876d35f2e4c1
#
_entry.id   eaccbee6c127e57724a2876d35f2e4c1
#
_cell.length_a   1.000
_cell.length_b   1.000
_cell.length_c   1.000
_cell.angle_alpha   90.00
_cell.angle_beta   90.00
_cell.angle_gamma   90.00
#
_symmetry.space_group_name_H-M   'P 1'
#
loop_
_entity.id
_entity.type
_entity.pdbx_description
1 polymer ?
#
loop_
_entity_poly.entity_id
_entity_poly.type
_entity_poly.pdbx_seq_one_letter_code
_entity_poly.pdbx_strand_id
1 'polypeptide(L)'
;MKRLLLIVLLIMSVSVFAQSERTTDFGGIVSAEAEASLGGPWGLSAEEELRFDHNFSQFDRWLNSVGVDYSCLHNRMNIGLTADYVRRHNDRGYYENRGRLGLQVTYTEEYRRFKFQVRSKAMGTFFDERTGEHRVNPRLYWRNRLKVTYQPMNSRWKYALSTELFWLTDDPKKGGLDNLRTVLSVDYRLARRYTLSAFARMDNDLWVNNPVDRFYLGLTLKAKY
;
A
#
# COMPACT_ATOMS: atom_id res chain seq x y z
N MET A 1 23.37 -4.61 16.12
CA MET A 1 22.31 -5.60 15.95
C MET A 1 21.31 -5.62 17.12
N LYS A 2 21.72 -5.76 18.38
CA LYS A 2 20.79 -5.83 19.55
C LYS A 2 19.89 -4.59 19.70
N ARG A 3 20.38 -3.38 19.42
CA ARG A 3 19.60 -2.13 19.52
C ARG A 3 18.54 -1.99 18.42
N LEU A 4 18.79 -2.52 17.21
CA LEU A 4 17.82 -2.52 16.10
C LEU A 4 16.67 -3.50 16.37
N LEU A 5 16.99 -4.66 16.97
CA LEU A 5 15.98 -5.66 17.36
C LEU A 5 15.04 -5.12 18.45
N LEU A 6 15.59 -4.33 19.39
CA LEU A 6 14.82 -3.66 20.45
C LEU A 6 13.85 -2.62 19.91
N ILE A 7 14.25 -1.84 18.89
CA ILE A 7 13.40 -0.84 18.25
C ILE A 7 12.24 -1.53 17.48
N VAL A 8 12.53 -2.63 16.77
CA VAL A 8 11.50 -3.40 16.07
C VAL A 8 10.52 -4.04 17.06
N LEU A 9 11.00 -4.59 18.19
CA LEU A 9 10.16 -5.11 19.27
C LEU A 9 9.31 -4.02 19.94
N LEU A 10 9.85 -2.83 20.12
CA LEU A 10 9.11 -1.69 20.70
C LEU A 10 8.00 -1.21 19.76
N ILE A 11 8.23 -1.21 18.46
CA ILE A 11 7.21 -0.86 17.45
C ILE A 11 6.08 -1.90 17.41
N MET A 12 6.40 -3.18 17.63
CA MET A 12 5.39 -4.25 17.68
C MET A 12 4.56 -4.23 18.98
N SER A 13 5.09 -3.68 20.07
CA SER A 13 4.38 -3.63 21.37
C SER A 13 3.34 -2.50 21.46
N VAL A 14 3.36 -1.51 20.57
CA VAL A 14 2.38 -0.42 20.56
C VAL A 14 1.00 -0.84 20.05
N SER A 15 0.90 -2.00 19.39
CA SER A 15 -0.37 -2.50 18.82
C SER A 15 -1.35 -3.11 19.83
N VAL A 16 -1.03 -3.18 21.12
CA VAL A 16 -1.79 -3.98 22.11
C VAL A 16 -2.78 -3.14 22.94
N PHE A 17 -2.82 -1.83 22.84
CA PHE A 17 -3.61 -0.98 23.72
C PHE A 17 -4.78 -0.25 23.05
N ALA A 18 -5.76 -0.98 22.53
CA ALA A 18 -7.12 -0.45 22.37
C ALA A 18 -8.10 -1.61 22.33
N GLN A 19 -8.60 -2.00 23.50
CA GLN A 19 -9.74 -2.91 23.63
C GLN A 19 -11.05 -2.15 23.35
N SER A 20 -11.35 -1.89 22.08
CA SER A 20 -12.72 -1.82 21.59
C SER A 20 -13.01 -3.16 20.92
N GLU A 21 -14.26 -3.64 20.92
CA GLU A 21 -14.64 -4.83 20.17
C GLU A 21 -14.26 -4.61 18.69
N ARG A 22 -13.19 -5.30 18.26
CA ARG A 22 -12.71 -5.24 16.88
C ARG A 22 -13.30 -6.38 16.09
N THR A 23 -13.92 -6.07 14.99
CA THR A 23 -14.33 -7.12 14.05
C THR A 23 -13.15 -7.49 13.15
N THR A 24 -13.10 -8.77 12.78
CA THR A 24 -12.03 -9.29 11.90
C THR A 24 -12.64 -9.76 10.59
N ASP A 25 -12.01 -9.39 9.48
CA ASP A 25 -12.40 -9.84 8.15
C ASP A 25 -11.19 -10.43 7.41
N PHE A 26 -11.44 -11.47 6.61
CA PHE A 26 -10.43 -12.10 5.77
C PHE A 26 -10.75 -11.89 4.30
N GLY A 27 -9.72 -11.70 3.49
CA GLY A 27 -9.90 -11.46 2.07
C GLY A 27 -8.73 -11.90 1.21
N GLY A 28 -8.91 -11.76 -0.08
CA GLY A 28 -7.90 -12.08 -1.09
C GLY A 28 -7.58 -10.91 -2.01
N ILE A 29 -6.34 -10.88 -2.50
CA ILE A 29 -5.88 -9.88 -3.46
C ILE A 29 -5.14 -10.60 -4.59
N VAL A 30 -5.52 -10.29 -5.82
CA VAL A 30 -4.76 -10.70 -7.01
C VAL A 30 -4.41 -9.43 -7.78
N SER A 31 -3.14 -9.29 -8.16
CA SER A 31 -2.68 -8.11 -8.87
C SER A 31 -1.64 -8.42 -9.94
N ALA A 32 -1.53 -7.51 -10.89
CA ALA A 32 -0.48 -7.44 -11.88
C ALA A 32 0.17 -6.05 -11.83
N GLU A 33 1.50 -6.02 -11.80
CA GLU A 33 2.29 -4.79 -11.81
C GLU A 33 3.23 -4.81 -13.03
N ALA A 34 3.35 -3.68 -13.72
CA ALA A 34 4.31 -3.48 -14.78
C ALA A 34 5.11 -2.20 -14.55
N GLU A 35 6.42 -2.30 -14.68
CA GLU A 35 7.34 -1.16 -14.64
C GLU A 35 8.13 -1.11 -15.95
N ALA A 36 8.29 0.08 -16.52
CA ALA A 36 9.09 0.31 -17.73
C ALA A 36 10.00 1.52 -17.54
N SER A 37 11.26 1.39 -18.00
CA SER A 37 12.16 2.54 -18.12
C SER A 37 11.90 3.28 -19.44
N LEU A 38 11.62 4.57 -19.35
CA LEU A 38 11.44 5.44 -20.54
C LEU A 38 12.74 6.04 -21.06
N GLY A 39 13.87 5.65 -20.46
CA GLY A 39 15.19 6.23 -20.73
C GLY A 39 15.56 7.36 -19.77
N GLY A 40 16.85 7.48 -19.47
CA GLY A 40 17.36 8.41 -18.48
C GLY A 40 16.73 8.17 -17.09
N PRO A 41 16.31 9.23 -16.38
CA PRO A 41 15.77 9.12 -15.03
C PRO A 41 14.27 8.79 -14.96
N TRP A 42 13.58 8.65 -16.09
CA TRP A 42 12.14 8.50 -16.17
C TRP A 42 11.69 7.03 -16.16
N GLY A 43 10.67 6.74 -15.37
CA GLY A 43 9.99 5.45 -15.31
C GLY A 43 8.49 5.58 -15.47
N LEU A 44 7.86 4.51 -15.93
CA LEU A 44 6.42 4.35 -16.02
C LEU A 44 6.02 3.13 -15.22
N SER A 45 4.91 3.21 -14.48
CA SER A 45 4.33 2.09 -13.76
C SER A 45 2.86 1.94 -14.08
N ALA A 46 2.38 0.71 -14.07
CA ALA A 46 0.97 0.36 -14.14
C ALA A 46 0.67 -0.77 -13.16
N GLU A 47 -0.48 -0.73 -12.52
CA GLU A 47 -0.94 -1.75 -11.59
C GLU A 47 -2.42 -2.01 -11.82
N GLU A 48 -2.81 -3.27 -11.77
CA GLU A 48 -4.18 -3.72 -11.71
C GLU A 48 -4.35 -4.62 -10.49
N GLU A 49 -5.33 -4.33 -9.62
CA GLU A 49 -5.62 -5.09 -8.39
C GLU A 49 -7.10 -5.45 -8.34
N LEU A 50 -7.38 -6.72 -8.12
CA LEU A 50 -8.69 -7.25 -7.75
C LEU A 50 -8.66 -7.68 -6.29
N ARG A 51 -9.66 -7.24 -5.52
CA ARG A 51 -9.75 -7.54 -4.09
C ARG A 51 -11.10 -8.14 -3.74
N PHE A 52 -11.03 -9.13 -2.86
CA PHE A 52 -12.17 -9.82 -2.28
C PHE A 52 -12.11 -9.67 -0.77
N ASP A 53 -13.24 -9.49 -0.11
CA ASP A 53 -13.42 -9.42 1.35
C ASP A 53 -14.54 -10.37 1.81
N HIS A 54 -15.02 -10.24 3.06
CA HIS A 54 -16.05 -11.09 3.65
C HIS A 54 -15.71 -12.59 3.51
N ASN A 55 -14.52 -12.99 3.99
CA ASN A 55 -14.00 -14.36 3.87
C ASN A 55 -13.93 -14.83 2.40
N PHE A 56 -13.44 -14.00 1.49
CA PHE A 56 -13.32 -14.23 0.04
C PHE A 56 -14.66 -14.33 -0.71
N SER A 57 -15.81 -14.10 -0.07
CA SER A 57 -17.13 -14.28 -0.68
C SER A 57 -17.62 -13.07 -1.46
N GLN A 58 -17.07 -11.88 -1.20
CA GLN A 58 -17.54 -10.65 -1.82
C GLN A 58 -16.41 -9.94 -2.58
N PHE A 59 -16.71 -9.52 -3.82
CA PHE A 59 -15.83 -8.67 -4.57
C PHE A 59 -15.84 -7.24 -3.98
N ASP A 60 -14.72 -6.81 -3.34
CA ASP A 60 -14.60 -5.48 -2.73
C ASP A 60 -14.27 -4.42 -3.76
N ARG A 61 -13.20 -4.62 -4.53
CA ARG A 61 -12.75 -3.57 -5.45
C ARG A 61 -11.95 -4.06 -6.63
N TRP A 62 -12.01 -3.23 -7.66
CA TRP A 62 -11.11 -3.21 -8.80
C TRP A 62 -10.35 -1.89 -8.80
N LEU A 63 -9.03 -1.96 -8.85
CA LEU A 63 -8.14 -0.79 -8.91
C LEU A 63 -7.27 -0.89 -10.14
N ASN A 64 -7.20 0.21 -10.89
CA ASN A 64 -6.24 0.45 -11.95
C ASN A 64 -5.41 1.68 -11.56
N SER A 65 -4.11 1.57 -11.63
CA SER A 65 -3.17 2.64 -11.31
C SER A 65 -2.18 2.82 -12.43
N VAL A 66 -1.87 4.06 -12.76
CA VAL A 66 -0.75 4.43 -13.63
C VAL A 66 0.11 5.45 -12.91
N GLY A 67 1.41 5.38 -13.15
CA GLY A 67 2.36 6.28 -12.49
C GLY A 67 3.51 6.64 -13.41
N VAL A 68 4.04 7.84 -13.20
CA VAL A 68 5.28 8.33 -13.81
C VAL A 68 6.24 8.70 -12.70
N ASP A 69 7.48 8.25 -12.81
CA ASP A 69 8.52 8.47 -11.83
C ASP A 69 9.72 9.20 -12.43
N TYR A 70 10.35 10.01 -11.61
CA TYR A 70 11.64 10.64 -11.88
C TYR A 70 12.66 10.25 -10.82
N SER A 71 13.72 9.58 -11.20
CA SER A 71 14.82 9.17 -10.33
C SER A 71 15.90 10.24 -10.26
N CYS A 72 16.30 10.64 -9.07
CA CYS A 72 17.37 11.60 -8.82
C CYS A 72 18.31 11.13 -7.71
N LEU A 73 19.32 11.94 -7.37
CA LEU A 73 20.33 11.61 -6.36
C LEU A 73 20.97 10.22 -6.60
N HIS A 74 21.43 9.94 -7.83
CA HIS A 74 22.03 8.66 -8.20
C HIS A 74 21.07 7.47 -7.92
N ASN A 75 19.79 7.61 -8.28
CA ASN A 75 18.72 6.62 -8.07
C ASN A 75 18.39 6.33 -6.58
N ARG A 76 18.85 7.15 -5.65
CA ARG A 76 18.46 7.01 -4.24
C ARG A 76 17.13 7.67 -3.93
N MET A 77 16.74 8.68 -4.68
CA MET A 77 15.47 9.36 -4.51
C MET A 77 14.63 9.23 -5.78
N ASN A 78 13.36 8.94 -5.60
CA ASN A 78 12.38 8.83 -6.66
C ASN A 78 11.17 9.71 -6.32
N ILE A 79 10.79 10.57 -7.26
CA ILE A 79 9.61 11.43 -7.16
C ILE A 79 8.60 10.90 -8.17
N GLY A 80 7.39 10.59 -7.75
CA GLY A 80 6.38 9.98 -8.62
C GLY A 80 5.02 10.65 -8.51
N LEU A 81 4.33 10.68 -9.63
CA LEU A 81 2.91 11.01 -9.74
C LEU A 81 2.14 9.74 -10.06
N THR A 82 1.00 9.55 -9.42
CA THR A 82 0.11 8.41 -9.67
C THR A 82 -1.31 8.88 -9.90
N ALA A 83 -2.00 8.21 -10.82
CA ALA A 83 -3.43 8.37 -11.03
C ALA A 83 -4.08 6.99 -10.95
N ASP A 84 -5.06 6.86 -10.05
CA ASP A 84 -5.75 5.60 -9.84
C ASP A 84 -7.23 5.74 -10.16
N TYR A 85 -7.80 4.74 -10.81
CA TYR A 85 -9.24 4.52 -10.90
C TYR A 85 -9.62 3.35 -10.01
N VAL A 86 -10.61 3.54 -9.14
CA VAL A 86 -11.05 2.51 -8.20
C VAL A 86 -12.57 2.37 -8.30
N ARG A 87 -13.02 1.16 -8.62
CA ARG A 87 -14.42 0.77 -8.47
C ARG A 87 -14.53 -0.09 -7.22
N ARG A 88 -15.22 0.40 -6.20
CA ARG A 88 -15.30 -0.24 -4.89
C ARG A 88 -16.75 -0.53 -4.50
N HIS A 89 -16.99 -1.71 -3.92
CA HIS A 89 -18.25 -2.03 -3.26
C HIS A 89 -18.40 -1.16 -2.00
N ASN A 90 -19.57 -0.55 -1.86
CA ASN A 90 -19.91 0.29 -0.72
C ASN A 90 -20.75 -0.53 0.28
N ASP A 91 -20.67 -0.20 1.57
CA ASP A 91 -21.44 -0.83 2.65
C ASP A 91 -22.97 -0.73 2.46
N ARG A 92 -23.43 0.13 1.53
CA ARG A 92 -24.85 0.26 1.12
C ARG A 92 -25.27 -0.65 -0.04
N GLY A 93 -24.42 -1.59 -0.46
CA GLY A 93 -24.72 -2.60 -1.46
C GLY A 93 -24.58 -2.15 -2.91
N TYR A 94 -23.91 -1.03 -3.22
CA TYR A 94 -23.64 -0.60 -4.60
C TYR A 94 -22.14 -0.37 -4.87
N TYR A 95 -21.76 -0.36 -6.14
CA TYR A 95 -20.39 -0.02 -6.55
C TYR A 95 -20.25 1.49 -6.76
N GLU A 96 -19.21 2.05 -6.19
CA GLU A 96 -18.84 3.44 -6.27
C GLU A 96 -17.53 3.60 -7.06
N ASN A 97 -17.50 4.59 -7.95
CA ASN A 97 -16.29 4.95 -8.68
C ASN A 97 -15.52 6.02 -7.90
N ARG A 98 -14.20 5.88 -7.86
CA ARG A 98 -13.31 6.83 -7.19
C ARG A 98 -12.11 7.10 -8.08
N GLY A 99 -11.80 8.37 -8.28
CA GLY A 99 -10.53 8.83 -8.85
C GLY A 99 -9.55 9.14 -7.72
N ARG A 100 -8.27 8.82 -7.89
CA ARG A 100 -7.23 9.22 -6.94
C ARG A 100 -6.06 9.82 -7.69
N LEU A 101 -5.51 10.90 -7.13
CA LEU A 101 -4.27 11.49 -7.59
C LEU A 101 -3.29 11.49 -6.43
N GLY A 102 -2.05 11.11 -6.69
CA GLY A 102 -1.02 11.02 -5.66
C GLY A 102 0.32 11.56 -6.12
N LEU A 103 0.95 12.35 -5.25
CA LEU A 103 2.35 12.76 -5.35
C LEU A 103 3.15 12.01 -4.29
N GLN A 104 4.24 11.37 -4.68
CA GLN A 104 5.07 10.61 -3.75
C GLN A 104 6.55 10.92 -3.89
N VAL A 105 7.25 10.81 -2.78
CA VAL A 105 8.71 10.82 -2.72
C VAL A 105 9.15 9.55 -2.01
N THR A 106 10.08 8.82 -2.62
CA THR A 106 10.66 7.60 -2.05
C THR A 106 12.17 7.78 -1.94
N TYR A 107 12.71 7.59 -0.74
CA TYR A 107 14.15 7.49 -0.53
C TYR A 107 14.54 6.04 -0.32
N THR A 108 15.64 5.63 -0.95
CA THR A 108 16.14 4.26 -0.91
C THR A 108 17.60 4.24 -0.51
N GLU A 109 17.94 3.40 0.47
CA GLU A 109 19.31 3.12 0.87
C GLU A 109 19.56 1.62 0.86
N GLU A 110 20.70 1.21 0.34
CA GLU A 110 21.11 -0.20 0.27
C GLU A 110 22.32 -0.44 1.15
N TYR A 111 22.19 -1.40 2.06
CA TYR A 111 23.28 -1.84 2.90
C TYR A 111 23.44 -3.35 2.85
N ARG A 112 24.50 -3.82 2.20
CA ARG A 112 24.79 -5.25 1.99
C ARG A 112 23.63 -5.94 1.25
N ARG A 113 22.83 -6.75 1.99
CA ARG A 113 21.70 -7.54 1.48
C ARG A 113 20.36 -6.91 1.80
N PHE A 114 20.38 -5.80 2.49
CA PHE A 114 19.19 -5.09 2.91
C PHE A 114 19.00 -3.83 2.06
N LYS A 115 17.75 -3.60 1.68
CA LYS A 115 17.29 -2.39 1.03
C LYS A 115 16.23 -1.74 1.91
N PHE A 116 16.50 -0.53 2.34
CA PHE A 116 15.60 0.28 3.17
C PHE A 116 14.95 1.33 2.28
N GLN A 117 13.63 1.47 2.39
CA GLN A 117 12.88 2.45 1.64
C GLN A 117 11.93 3.21 2.58
N VAL A 118 11.96 4.53 2.50
CA VAL A 118 11.00 5.42 3.15
C VAL A 118 10.24 6.13 2.04
N ARG A 119 8.91 6.05 2.07
CA ARG A 119 8.04 6.73 1.12
C ARG A 119 7.07 7.63 1.86
N SER A 120 6.93 8.86 1.38
CA SER A 120 5.89 9.80 1.76
C SER A 120 5.01 10.07 0.53
N LYS A 121 3.69 9.95 0.68
CA LYS A 121 2.71 10.15 -0.41
C LYS A 121 1.56 11.02 0.07
N ALA A 122 1.35 12.14 -0.61
CA ALA A 122 0.12 12.92 -0.52
C ALA A 122 -0.87 12.40 -1.55
N MET A 123 -2.13 12.16 -1.16
CA MET A 123 -3.13 11.56 -2.05
C MET A 123 -4.50 12.20 -1.85
N GLY A 124 -5.10 12.68 -2.94
CA GLY A 124 -6.50 13.11 -3.00
C GLY A 124 -7.37 12.00 -3.57
N THR A 125 -8.49 11.70 -2.92
CA THR A 125 -9.51 10.76 -3.40
C THR A 125 -10.77 11.50 -3.74
N PHE A 126 -11.17 11.47 -4.99
CA PHE A 126 -12.39 12.04 -5.53
C PHE A 126 -13.46 10.95 -5.59
N PHE A 127 -14.63 11.24 -5.07
CA PHE A 127 -15.74 10.30 -5.02
C PHE A 127 -16.80 10.68 -6.04
N ASP A 128 -17.46 9.67 -6.60
CA ASP A 128 -18.68 9.84 -7.36
C ASP A 128 -19.81 10.17 -6.38
N GLU A 129 -20.22 11.44 -6.33
CA GLU A 129 -21.25 11.92 -5.42
C GLU A 129 -22.62 11.58 -5.97
N ARG A 130 -23.29 10.66 -5.30
CA ARG A 130 -24.70 10.41 -5.55
C ARG A 130 -25.56 11.36 -4.73
N THR A 131 -26.73 11.71 -5.26
CA THR A 131 -27.68 12.64 -4.67
C THR A 131 -27.94 12.32 -3.20
N GLY A 132 -27.71 13.29 -2.30
CA GLY A 132 -27.96 13.19 -0.87
C GLY A 132 -26.78 12.79 0.01
N GLU A 133 -25.60 12.56 -0.55
CA GLU A 133 -24.39 12.30 0.22
C GLU A 133 -23.49 13.54 0.26
N HIS A 134 -23.44 14.20 1.42
CA HIS A 134 -22.48 15.28 1.66
C HIS A 134 -21.26 14.71 2.39
N ARG A 135 -20.14 14.59 1.67
CA ARG A 135 -18.85 14.22 2.25
C ARG A 135 -17.76 15.15 1.72
N VAL A 136 -16.65 15.21 2.46
CA VAL A 136 -15.47 15.95 2.00
C VAL A 136 -14.97 15.33 0.70
N ASN A 137 -14.91 16.11 -0.37
CA ASN A 137 -14.51 15.67 -1.70
C ASN A 137 -13.69 16.77 -2.40
N PRO A 138 -12.37 16.54 -2.71
CA PRO A 138 -11.65 15.30 -2.48
C PRO A 138 -11.29 15.07 -1.01
N ARG A 139 -11.16 13.79 -0.61
CA ARG A 139 -10.60 13.41 0.68
C ARG A 139 -9.10 13.32 0.60
N LEU A 140 -8.39 14.00 1.48
CA LEU A 140 -6.94 14.12 1.47
C LEU A 140 -6.29 13.19 2.50
N TYR A 141 -5.32 12.40 2.05
CA TYR A 141 -4.53 11.51 2.88
C TYR A 141 -3.04 11.82 2.75
N TRP A 142 -2.34 11.78 3.87
CA TRP A 142 -0.91 11.67 3.92
C TRP A 142 -0.52 10.26 4.32
N ARG A 143 0.32 9.61 3.52
CA ARG A 143 0.70 8.22 3.73
C ARG A 143 2.21 8.11 3.86
N ASN A 144 2.70 7.50 4.95
CA ASN A 144 4.11 7.28 5.18
C ASN A 144 4.39 5.79 5.29
N ARG A 145 5.30 5.26 4.48
CA ARG A 145 5.66 3.85 4.42
C ARG A 145 7.13 3.65 4.69
N LEU A 146 7.45 2.74 5.59
CA LEU A 146 8.76 2.14 5.76
C LEU A 146 8.73 0.72 5.18
N LYS A 147 9.71 0.37 4.35
CA LYS A 147 9.88 -0.97 3.78
C LYS A 147 11.32 -1.43 3.92
N VAL A 148 11.50 -2.65 4.40
CA VAL A 148 12.80 -3.33 4.46
C VAL A 148 12.72 -4.55 3.58
N THR A 149 13.66 -4.69 2.65
CA THR A 149 13.77 -5.86 1.77
C THR A 149 15.10 -6.56 2.04
N TYR A 150 15.06 -7.88 2.18
CA TYR A 150 16.23 -8.73 2.31
C TYR A 150 16.35 -9.65 1.09
N GLN A 151 17.50 -9.65 0.45
CA GLN A 151 17.81 -10.55 -0.66
C GLN A 151 19.03 -11.39 -0.31
N PRO A 152 18.90 -12.73 -0.13
CA PRO A 152 20.04 -13.60 0.06
C PRO A 152 20.97 -13.59 -1.17
N MET A 153 22.25 -13.88 -0.96
CA MET A 153 23.24 -13.93 -2.04
C MET A 153 22.88 -15.01 -3.06
N ASN A 154 22.99 -14.67 -4.35
CA ASN A 154 22.71 -15.59 -5.47
C ASN A 154 21.33 -16.25 -5.43
N SER A 155 20.37 -15.61 -4.74
CA SER A 155 19.02 -16.13 -4.58
C SER A 155 18.05 -15.52 -5.57
N ARG A 156 17.05 -16.30 -6.00
CA ARG A 156 15.88 -15.82 -6.73
C ARG A 156 14.78 -15.30 -5.78
N TRP A 157 14.96 -15.51 -4.47
CA TRP A 157 14.02 -15.12 -3.45
C TRP A 157 14.38 -13.74 -2.88
N LYS A 158 13.34 -12.95 -2.59
CA LYS A 158 13.42 -11.71 -1.80
C LYS A 158 12.32 -11.74 -0.75
N TYR A 159 12.61 -11.22 0.42
CA TYR A 159 11.68 -11.11 1.52
C TYR A 159 11.53 -9.63 1.87
N ALA A 160 10.30 -9.16 2.04
CA ALA A 160 10.11 -7.78 2.44
C ALA A 160 9.05 -7.64 3.52
N LEU A 161 9.30 -6.72 4.43
CA LEU A 161 8.34 -6.26 5.42
C LEU A 161 8.14 -4.76 5.20
N SER A 162 6.89 -4.33 5.17
CA SER A 162 6.57 -2.91 5.11
C SER A 162 5.44 -2.55 6.07
N THR A 163 5.54 -1.34 6.61
CA THR A 163 4.50 -0.72 7.44
C THR A 163 4.17 0.64 6.87
N GLU A 164 2.89 0.95 6.73
CA GLU A 164 2.40 2.20 6.16
C GLU A 164 1.31 2.80 7.06
N LEU A 165 1.51 4.05 7.45
CA LEU A 165 0.56 4.85 8.22
C LEU A 165 -0.25 5.73 7.26
N PHE A 166 -1.56 5.80 7.50
CA PHE A 166 -2.48 6.65 6.78
C PHE A 166 -2.98 7.76 7.72
N TRP A 167 -2.74 8.98 7.32
CA TRP A 167 -3.20 10.16 8.05
C TRP A 167 -4.26 10.87 7.21
N LEU A 168 -5.46 11.01 7.77
CA LEU A 168 -6.55 11.78 7.18
C LEU A 168 -6.36 13.26 7.56
N THR A 169 -6.23 14.16 6.57
CA THR A 169 -5.81 15.55 6.82
C THR A 169 -6.95 16.57 6.75
N ASP A 170 -8.05 16.22 6.12
CA ASP A 170 -9.11 17.16 5.70
C ASP A 170 -10.46 16.98 6.41
N ASP A 171 -10.58 16.03 7.32
CA ASP A 171 -11.79 15.85 8.10
C ASP A 171 -11.62 16.44 9.51
N PRO A 172 -12.21 17.61 9.83
CA PRO A 172 -12.07 18.23 11.13
C PRO A 172 -12.67 17.44 12.28
N LYS A 173 -13.57 16.48 11.98
CA LYS A 173 -14.20 15.59 12.98
C LYS A 173 -13.47 14.26 13.15
N LYS A 174 -12.75 13.83 12.13
CA LYS A 174 -12.05 12.52 12.06
C LYS A 174 -10.59 12.64 11.65
N GLY A 175 -10.04 13.87 11.58
CA GLY A 175 -8.64 14.09 11.22
C GLY A 175 -7.69 13.36 12.16
N GLY A 176 -6.66 12.71 11.60
CA GLY A 176 -5.67 11.97 12.36
C GLY A 176 -5.28 10.65 11.71
N LEU A 177 -4.71 9.78 12.54
CA LEU A 177 -4.34 8.43 12.11
C LEU A 177 -5.60 7.61 11.82
N ASP A 178 -5.75 7.19 10.56
CA ASP A 178 -6.93 6.48 10.05
C ASP A 178 -6.70 4.98 9.96
N ASN A 179 -5.52 4.58 9.47
CA ASN A 179 -5.23 3.18 9.23
C ASN A 179 -3.72 2.88 9.34
N LEU A 180 -3.40 1.68 9.83
CA LEU A 180 -2.07 1.09 9.80
C LEU A 180 -2.09 -0.15 8.92
N ARG A 181 -1.25 -0.16 7.89
CA ARG A 181 -1.07 -1.30 7.01
C ARG A 181 0.27 -1.95 7.23
N THR A 182 0.28 -3.25 7.45
CA THR A 182 1.50 -4.07 7.50
C THR A 182 1.44 -5.12 6.42
N VAL A 183 2.54 -5.29 5.67
CA VAL A 183 2.64 -6.28 4.59
C VAL A 183 3.95 -7.06 4.73
N LEU A 184 3.83 -8.38 4.79
CA LEU A 184 4.93 -9.32 4.66
C LEU A 184 4.85 -9.95 3.28
N SER A 185 5.92 -9.90 2.49
CA SER A 185 5.94 -10.46 1.14
C SER A 185 7.17 -11.31 0.87
N VAL A 186 6.96 -12.30 0.01
CA VAL A 186 8.00 -13.19 -0.51
C VAL A 186 7.92 -13.13 -2.04
N ASP A 187 8.97 -12.62 -2.65
CA ASP A 187 9.10 -12.49 -4.10
C ASP A 187 9.98 -13.61 -4.64
N TYR A 188 9.54 -14.28 -5.71
CA TYR A 188 10.31 -15.27 -6.45
C TYR A 188 10.51 -14.84 -7.90
N ARG A 189 11.77 -14.68 -8.33
CA ARG A 189 12.10 -14.31 -9.72
C ARG A 189 11.93 -15.51 -10.65
N LEU A 190 10.84 -15.51 -11.41
CA LEU A 190 10.53 -16.54 -12.41
C LEU A 190 11.49 -16.47 -13.60
N ALA A 191 11.67 -15.26 -14.13
CA ALA A 191 12.51 -14.96 -15.27
C ALA A 191 13.23 -13.62 -15.11
N ARG A 192 14.01 -13.19 -16.11
CA ARG A 192 14.73 -11.91 -16.06
C ARG A 192 13.80 -10.72 -15.83
N ARG A 193 12.59 -10.75 -16.43
CA ARG A 193 11.61 -9.67 -16.38
C ARG A 193 10.42 -9.95 -15.46
N TYR A 194 10.21 -11.20 -15.03
CA TYR A 194 9.01 -11.61 -14.30
C TYR A 194 9.32 -12.07 -12.89
N THR A 195 8.56 -11.57 -11.94
CA THR A 195 8.63 -11.94 -10.53
C THR A 195 7.22 -12.25 -10.04
N LEU A 196 7.05 -13.39 -9.36
CA LEU A 196 5.83 -13.71 -8.63
C LEU A 196 6.02 -13.32 -7.17
N SER A 197 5.08 -12.60 -6.61
CA SER A 197 5.06 -12.17 -5.22
C SER A 197 3.86 -12.78 -4.51
N ALA A 198 4.09 -13.48 -3.41
CA ALA A 198 3.05 -13.87 -2.47
C ALA A 198 3.15 -12.98 -1.23
N PHE A 199 2.03 -12.54 -0.68
CA PHE A 199 2.06 -11.66 0.49
C PHE A 199 0.89 -11.90 1.45
N ALA A 200 1.14 -11.58 2.72
CA ALA A 200 0.11 -11.39 3.74
C ALA A 200 0.07 -9.91 4.11
N ARG A 201 -1.12 -9.35 4.14
CA ARG A 201 -1.37 -7.95 4.46
C ARG A 201 -2.40 -7.85 5.58
N MET A 202 -2.12 -6.97 6.52
CA MET A 202 -3.01 -6.59 7.61
C MET A 202 -3.28 -5.09 7.54
N ASP A 203 -4.54 -4.71 7.49
CA ASP A 203 -5.02 -3.34 7.55
C ASP A 203 -5.79 -3.15 8.87
N ASN A 204 -5.25 -2.34 9.77
CA ASN A 204 -5.87 -2.04 11.07
C ASN A 204 -6.47 -0.64 11.02
N ASP A 205 -7.78 -0.53 11.22
CA ASP A 205 -8.42 0.76 11.42
C ASP A 205 -7.99 1.35 12.76
N LEU A 206 -7.59 2.62 12.78
CA LEU A 206 -7.12 3.35 13.95
C LEU A 206 -8.07 4.51 14.24
N TRP A 207 -8.32 4.79 15.52
CA TRP A 207 -9.07 5.96 16.00
C TRP A 207 -10.47 6.13 15.37
N VAL A 208 -11.11 5.01 15.01
CA VAL A 208 -12.48 4.99 14.48
C VAL A 208 -13.43 4.25 15.43
N ASN A 209 -14.71 4.62 15.39
CA ASN A 209 -15.75 3.85 16.04
C ASN A 209 -15.96 2.53 15.27
N ASN A 210 -16.02 1.39 15.98
CA ASN A 210 -16.14 0.05 15.39
C ASN A 210 -14.97 -0.28 14.43
N PRO A 211 -13.73 -0.38 14.94
CA PRO A 211 -12.56 -0.67 14.13
C PRO A 211 -12.62 -2.09 13.54
N VAL A 212 -12.20 -2.23 12.29
CA VAL A 212 -12.12 -3.51 11.59
C VAL A 212 -10.67 -3.82 11.29
N ASP A 213 -10.23 -5.02 11.67
CA ASP A 213 -8.94 -5.58 11.29
C ASP A 213 -9.15 -6.48 10.07
N ARG A 214 -8.55 -6.10 8.93
CA ARG A 214 -8.68 -6.84 7.67
C ARG A 214 -7.39 -7.55 7.34
N PHE A 215 -7.48 -8.86 7.16
CA PHE A 215 -6.37 -9.71 6.75
C PHE A 215 -6.55 -10.15 5.30
N TYR A 216 -5.52 -9.95 4.49
CA TYR A 216 -5.53 -10.37 3.08
C TYR A 216 -4.35 -11.28 2.80
N LEU A 217 -4.62 -12.34 2.05
CA LEU A 217 -3.60 -13.09 1.34
C LEU A 217 -3.62 -12.67 -0.13
N GLY A 218 -2.45 -12.52 -0.73
CA GLY A 218 -2.41 -12.04 -2.10
C GLY A 218 -1.28 -12.58 -2.92
N LEU A 219 -1.51 -12.52 -4.25
CA LEU A 219 -0.55 -12.86 -5.28
C LEU A 219 -0.41 -11.68 -6.25
N THR A 220 0.83 -11.35 -6.60
CA THR A 220 1.13 -10.32 -7.60
C THR A 220 2.09 -10.86 -8.65
N LEU A 221 1.74 -10.71 -9.91
CA LEU A 221 2.68 -10.90 -11.01
C LEU A 221 3.32 -9.55 -11.35
N LYS A 222 4.64 -9.45 -11.27
CA LYS A 222 5.41 -8.23 -11.57
C LYS A 222 6.19 -8.41 -12.84
N ALA A 223 6.08 -7.45 -13.76
CA ALA A 223 6.86 -7.38 -15.00
C ALA A 223 7.73 -6.12 -15.00
N LYS A 224 9.00 -6.24 -15.47
CA LYS A 224 9.93 -5.12 -15.55
C LYS A 224 10.60 -5.07 -16.92
N TYR A 225 10.48 -3.92 -17.62
CA TYR A 225 10.96 -3.63 -18.97
C TYR A 225 11.98 -2.51 -19.00
#